data_7440b9382c29f976760daf050c91472f
#
_entry.id   7440b9382c29f976760daf050c91472f
#
_cell.length_a   1.000
_cell.length_b   1.000
_cell.length_c   1.000
_cell.angle_alpha   90.00
_cell.angle_beta   90.00
_cell.angle_gamma   90.00
#
_symmetry.space_group_name_H-M   'P 1'
#
loop_
_entity.id
_entity.type
_entity.pdbx_description
1 polymer ?
#
loop_
_entity_poly.entity_id
_entity_poly.type
_entity_poly.pdbx_seq_one_letter_code
_entity_poly.pdbx_strand_id
1 'polypeptide(L)'
;MKRTLTVLADGEPVTGYARARLIGVERLGLYPSLFMLHLWNVAEEDYLALSRCKEVTVLHEDVVLVSGTVSDVFRSRGESGTEAYVAISPGLKLWETPVSLSAESGVTVSETVRRLLEVSGTRIQMLSFPGEDPVSTRGQAFFGRAAECIEEALGKARAQCCLVPSGLCVVPKEGLPVSMVLTEEDLTDVPSFNCGGDMVLRTGPAGWTLGKGVEVRYGGTVSRGLISERMINLDTGDGPWRVELVIQSEE
;
A
#
# COMPACT_ATOMS: atom_id res chain seq x y z
N MET A 1 3.46 -1.84 24.89
CA MET A 1 2.63 -1.39 23.77
C MET A 1 1.50 -2.40 23.57
N LYS A 2 0.24 -1.96 23.50
CA LYS A 2 -0.90 -2.85 23.31
C LYS A 2 -0.98 -3.26 21.82
N ARG A 3 -0.98 -4.55 21.53
CA ARG A 3 -1.10 -5.07 20.17
C ARG A 3 -2.57 -5.11 19.77
N THR A 4 -3.05 -4.08 19.12
CA THR A 4 -4.44 -3.98 18.66
C THR A 4 -4.51 -3.71 17.18
N LEU A 5 -5.43 -4.38 16.50
CA LEU A 5 -5.85 -4.05 15.13
C LEU A 5 -7.34 -3.72 15.18
N THR A 6 -7.73 -2.63 14.57
CA THR A 6 -9.12 -2.25 14.35
C THR A 6 -9.47 -2.57 12.90
N VAL A 7 -10.59 -3.23 12.69
CA VAL A 7 -11.08 -3.65 11.37
C VAL A 7 -12.37 -2.90 11.07
N LEU A 8 -12.44 -2.28 9.91
CA LEU A 8 -13.66 -1.63 9.40
C LEU A 8 -14.11 -2.33 8.11
N ALA A 9 -15.37 -2.68 8.03
CA ALA A 9 -16.02 -3.22 6.84
C ALA A 9 -16.95 -2.14 6.27
N ASP A 10 -16.66 -1.62 5.07
CA ASP A 10 -17.34 -0.46 4.46
C ASP A 10 -17.43 0.76 5.42
N GLY A 11 -16.43 0.95 6.30
CA GLY A 11 -16.37 2.02 7.29
C GLY A 11 -16.98 1.67 8.65
N GLU A 12 -17.73 0.58 8.79
CA GLU A 12 -18.33 0.15 10.05
C GLU A 12 -17.40 -0.79 10.82
N PRO A 13 -17.29 -0.65 12.16
CA PRO A 13 -16.37 -1.44 12.95
C PRO A 13 -16.83 -2.90 13.08
N VAL A 14 -15.88 -3.81 12.86
CA VAL A 14 -16.00 -5.24 13.14
C VAL A 14 -15.40 -5.47 14.52
N THR A 15 -16.17 -5.91 15.49
CA THR A 15 -15.75 -5.96 16.91
C THR A 15 -15.80 -7.34 17.55
N GLY A 16 -16.57 -8.27 16.98
CA GLY A 16 -16.82 -9.61 17.55
C GLY A 16 -15.75 -10.63 17.12
N TYR A 17 -14.46 -10.34 17.36
CA TYR A 17 -13.38 -11.30 17.18
C TYR A 17 -12.42 -11.27 18.38
N ALA A 18 -11.77 -12.41 18.67
CA ALA A 18 -10.86 -12.52 19.81
C ALA A 18 -9.42 -12.14 19.47
N ARG A 19 -8.98 -12.37 18.22
CA ARG A 19 -7.62 -12.14 17.75
C ARG A 19 -7.65 -11.79 16.28
N ALA A 20 -6.69 -10.99 15.85
CA ALA A 20 -6.50 -10.63 14.45
C ALA A 20 -5.04 -10.79 14.04
N ARG A 21 -4.82 -11.19 12.78
CA ARG A 21 -3.51 -11.19 12.14
C ARG A 21 -3.62 -10.59 10.75
N LEU A 22 -2.72 -9.65 10.44
CA LEU A 22 -2.60 -9.03 9.14
C LEU A 22 -1.24 -9.38 8.54
N ILE A 23 -1.24 -9.97 7.34
CA ILE A 23 -0.04 -10.28 6.57
C ILE A 23 -0.22 -9.75 5.17
N GLY A 24 0.80 -9.10 4.62
CA GLY A 24 0.80 -8.69 3.22
C GLY A 24 2.06 -7.95 2.84
N VAL A 25 2.21 -7.75 1.55
CA VAL A 25 3.35 -7.05 0.95
C VAL A 25 2.81 -6.05 -0.07
N GLU A 26 3.36 -4.86 -0.03
CA GLU A 26 3.16 -3.86 -1.08
C GLU A 26 4.50 -3.32 -1.56
N ARG A 27 4.55 -2.94 -2.83
CA ARG A 27 5.74 -2.45 -3.51
C ARG A 27 5.44 -1.14 -4.21
N LEU A 28 6.49 -0.38 -4.43
CA LEU A 28 6.44 0.79 -5.28
C LEU A 28 6.03 0.36 -6.71
N GLY A 29 5.09 1.08 -7.31
CA GLY A 29 4.37 0.69 -8.53
C GLY A 29 2.90 0.35 -8.24
N LEU A 30 2.12 0.14 -9.31
CA LEU A 30 0.71 -0.29 -9.22
C LEU A 30 0.55 -1.81 -9.27
N TYR A 31 1.49 -2.55 -8.73
CA TYR A 31 1.38 -4.01 -8.67
C TYR A 31 0.19 -4.43 -7.81
N PRO A 32 -0.54 -5.50 -8.20
CA PRO A 32 -1.58 -6.04 -7.34
C PRO A 32 -0.98 -6.48 -6.01
N SER A 33 -1.32 -5.78 -4.96
CA SER A 33 -0.94 -6.14 -3.60
C SER A 33 -2.03 -7.00 -2.98
N LEU A 34 -1.64 -8.00 -2.22
CA LEU A 34 -2.57 -8.85 -1.48
C LEU A 34 -2.22 -8.84 -0.01
N PHE A 35 -3.22 -8.48 0.80
CA PHE A 35 -3.15 -8.61 2.24
C PHE A 35 -4.15 -9.66 2.69
N MET A 36 -3.73 -10.51 3.61
CA MET A 36 -4.59 -11.50 4.24
C MET A 36 -4.84 -11.07 5.69
N LEU A 37 -6.09 -10.78 5.99
CA LEU A 37 -6.57 -10.57 7.35
C LEU A 37 -7.18 -11.87 7.86
N HIS A 38 -6.64 -12.41 8.94
CA HIS A 38 -7.16 -13.59 9.63
C HIS A 38 -7.74 -13.16 10.97
N LEU A 39 -8.99 -13.48 11.22
CA LEU A 39 -9.71 -13.19 12.45
C LEU A 39 -10.13 -14.50 13.10
N TRP A 40 -9.87 -14.63 14.41
CA TRP A 40 -10.25 -15.80 15.22
C TRP A 40 -11.49 -15.53 16.07
N ASN A 41 -12.30 -16.54 16.21
CA ASN A 41 -13.52 -16.52 17.01
C ASN A 41 -14.45 -15.39 16.61
N VAL A 42 -14.75 -15.30 15.33
CA VAL A 42 -15.56 -14.24 14.73
C VAL A 42 -17.04 -14.49 15.00
N ALA A 43 -17.76 -13.47 15.47
CA ALA A 43 -19.20 -13.50 15.61
C ALA A 43 -19.88 -13.66 14.23
N GLU A 44 -21.02 -14.35 14.19
CA GLU A 44 -21.74 -14.62 12.93
C GLU A 44 -22.13 -13.35 12.19
N GLU A 45 -22.59 -12.33 12.90
CA GLU A 45 -22.97 -11.02 12.34
C GLU A 45 -21.78 -10.31 11.69
N ASP A 46 -20.61 -10.34 12.32
CA ASP A 46 -19.39 -9.75 11.80
C ASP A 46 -18.86 -10.52 10.59
N TYR A 47 -18.93 -11.84 10.60
CA TYR A 47 -18.60 -12.64 9.41
C TYR A 47 -19.53 -12.29 8.24
N LEU A 48 -20.83 -12.14 8.48
CA LEU A 48 -21.78 -11.75 7.44
C LEU A 48 -21.52 -10.32 6.93
N ALA A 49 -21.12 -9.39 7.80
CA ALA A 49 -20.72 -8.05 7.40
C ALA A 49 -19.50 -8.08 6.48
N LEU A 50 -18.44 -8.81 6.88
CA LEU A 50 -17.21 -9.00 6.07
C LEU A 50 -17.50 -9.67 4.73
N SER A 51 -18.39 -10.68 4.69
CA SER A 51 -18.73 -11.40 3.45
C SER A 51 -19.53 -10.56 2.43
N ARG A 52 -20.09 -9.44 2.85
CA ARG A 52 -20.91 -8.55 2.02
C ARG A 52 -20.24 -7.22 1.72
N CYS A 53 -19.23 -6.84 2.49
CA CYS A 53 -18.55 -5.56 2.32
C CYS A 53 -17.74 -5.55 1.01
N LYS A 54 -17.55 -4.35 0.48
CA LYS A 54 -16.74 -4.11 -0.72
C LYS A 54 -15.32 -3.72 -0.38
N GLU A 55 -15.15 -3.08 0.76
CA GLU A 55 -13.88 -2.52 1.21
C GLU A 55 -13.62 -2.87 2.67
N VAL A 56 -12.38 -3.24 2.97
CA VAL A 56 -11.92 -3.43 4.35
C VAL A 56 -10.74 -2.51 4.60
N THR A 57 -10.80 -1.82 5.74
CA THR A 57 -9.71 -1.01 6.27
C THR A 57 -9.22 -1.61 7.59
N VAL A 58 -7.91 -1.76 7.73
CA VAL A 58 -7.28 -2.21 8.97
C VAL A 58 -6.38 -1.12 9.51
N LEU A 59 -6.58 -0.80 10.78
CA LEU A 59 -5.83 0.24 11.50
C LEU A 59 -5.09 -0.35 12.69
N HIS A 60 -3.99 0.30 13.06
CA HIS A 60 -3.38 0.18 14.38
C HIS A 60 -3.42 1.57 15.03
N GLU A 61 -4.10 1.67 16.16
CA GLU A 61 -4.46 2.96 16.75
C GLU A 61 -5.18 3.82 15.68
N ASP A 62 -4.66 5.01 15.36
CA ASP A 62 -5.23 5.91 14.35
C ASP A 62 -4.54 5.79 12.96
N VAL A 63 -3.56 4.87 12.84
CA VAL A 63 -2.80 4.68 11.61
C VAL A 63 -3.46 3.63 10.73
N VAL A 64 -3.88 4.02 9.52
CA VAL A 64 -4.35 3.08 8.51
C VAL A 64 -3.16 2.26 7.99
N LEU A 65 -3.20 0.95 8.22
CA LEU A 65 -2.18 0.01 7.76
C LEU A 65 -2.46 -0.46 6.33
N VAL A 66 -3.71 -0.76 6.04
CA VAL A 66 -4.19 -1.15 4.71
C VAL A 66 -5.64 -0.76 4.55
N SER A 67 -6.02 -0.33 3.35
CA SER A 67 -7.40 -0.18 2.91
C SER A 67 -7.49 -0.70 1.48
N GLY A 68 -8.50 -1.50 1.18
CA GLY A 68 -8.62 -2.08 -0.15
C GLY A 68 -9.91 -2.85 -0.38
N THR A 69 -10.11 -3.20 -1.65
CA THR A 69 -11.25 -4.01 -2.09
C THR A 69 -11.10 -5.43 -1.54
N VAL A 70 -12.20 -5.96 -1.03
CA VAL A 70 -12.29 -7.36 -0.63
C VAL A 70 -12.37 -8.21 -1.90
N SER A 71 -11.37 -9.06 -2.10
CA SER A 71 -11.33 -9.98 -3.24
C SER A 71 -11.91 -11.36 -2.91
N ASP A 72 -11.82 -11.77 -1.65
CA ASP A 72 -12.40 -13.03 -1.19
C ASP A 72 -12.59 -13.01 0.34
N VAL A 73 -13.61 -13.74 0.82
CA VAL A 73 -13.86 -13.99 2.24
C VAL A 73 -14.23 -15.44 2.43
N PHE A 74 -13.46 -16.16 3.19
CA PHE A 74 -13.77 -17.56 3.49
C PHE A 74 -13.73 -17.84 4.99
N ARG A 75 -14.51 -18.84 5.36
CA ARG A 75 -14.73 -19.25 6.76
C ARG A 75 -14.11 -20.61 6.99
N SER A 76 -13.46 -20.78 8.12
CA SER A 76 -12.99 -22.05 8.62
C SER A 76 -13.52 -22.29 10.02
N ARG A 77 -13.59 -23.56 10.43
CA ARG A 77 -13.90 -23.94 11.79
C ARG A 77 -12.62 -24.49 12.43
N GLY A 78 -11.93 -23.65 13.18
CA GLY A 78 -10.72 -23.98 13.93
C GLY A 78 -11.02 -24.55 15.32
N GLU A 79 -9.96 -24.92 16.03
CA GLU A 79 -10.06 -25.41 17.41
C GLU A 79 -10.63 -24.33 18.38
N SER A 80 -10.35 -23.06 18.08
CA SER A 80 -10.78 -21.90 18.89
C SER A 80 -12.15 -21.32 18.48
N GLY A 81 -12.88 -21.96 17.54
CA GLY A 81 -14.19 -21.50 17.09
C GLY A 81 -14.22 -21.17 15.60
N THR A 82 -15.02 -20.18 15.22
CA THR A 82 -15.13 -19.71 13.84
C THR A 82 -13.97 -18.80 13.48
N GLU A 83 -13.32 -19.08 12.37
CA GLU A 83 -12.25 -18.25 11.81
C GLU A 83 -12.70 -17.63 10.49
N ALA A 84 -12.35 -16.38 10.25
CA ALA A 84 -12.57 -15.70 8.98
C ALA A 84 -11.23 -15.26 8.38
N TYR A 85 -11.11 -15.45 7.08
CA TYR A 85 -9.99 -15.02 6.27
C TYR A 85 -10.50 -14.05 5.23
N VAL A 86 -9.95 -12.85 5.20
CA VAL A 86 -10.35 -11.79 4.29
C VAL A 86 -9.16 -11.41 3.43
N ALA A 87 -9.29 -11.58 2.13
CA ALA A 87 -8.31 -11.16 1.16
C ALA A 87 -8.59 -9.72 0.74
N ILE A 88 -7.65 -8.82 1.04
CA ILE A 88 -7.75 -7.37 0.80
C ILE A 88 -6.75 -7.01 -0.30
N SER A 89 -7.23 -6.41 -1.38
CA SER A 89 -6.39 -5.99 -2.50
C SER A 89 -6.52 -4.49 -2.75
N PRO A 90 -5.58 -3.67 -2.27
CA PRO A 90 -5.48 -2.27 -2.65
C PRO A 90 -5.34 -2.13 -4.18
N GLY A 91 -6.11 -1.23 -4.77
CA GLY A 91 -6.02 -0.92 -6.21
C GLY A 91 -6.48 -2.01 -7.17
N LEU A 92 -7.10 -3.10 -6.69
CA LEU A 92 -7.57 -4.20 -7.55
C LEU A 92 -8.39 -3.71 -8.75
N LYS A 93 -9.26 -2.74 -8.55
CA LYS A 93 -10.09 -2.17 -9.63
C LYS A 93 -9.27 -1.54 -10.75
N LEU A 94 -8.10 -0.96 -10.49
CA LEU A 94 -7.23 -0.42 -11.55
C LEU A 94 -6.71 -1.53 -12.47
N TRP A 95 -6.52 -2.74 -11.93
CA TRP A 95 -6.06 -3.91 -12.68
C TRP A 95 -7.20 -4.63 -13.43
N GLU A 96 -8.41 -4.53 -12.91
CA GLU A 96 -9.57 -5.18 -13.52
C GLU A 96 -10.26 -4.32 -14.57
N THR A 97 -10.07 -2.99 -14.52
CA THR A 97 -10.80 -2.06 -15.37
C THR A 97 -10.05 -1.79 -16.67
N PRO A 98 -10.59 -2.18 -17.83
CA PRO A 98 -10.07 -1.75 -19.12
C PRO A 98 -10.41 -0.29 -19.36
N VAL A 99 -9.45 0.46 -19.89
CA VAL A 99 -9.63 1.86 -20.28
C VAL A 99 -9.24 2.07 -21.74
N SER A 100 -9.86 3.07 -22.36
CA SER A 100 -9.48 3.58 -23.67
C SER A 100 -9.52 5.10 -23.59
N LEU A 101 -8.37 5.74 -23.72
CA LEU A 101 -8.23 7.20 -23.61
C LEU A 101 -7.34 7.72 -24.72
N SER A 102 -7.78 8.77 -25.42
CA SER A 102 -6.94 9.56 -26.30
C SER A 102 -6.63 10.90 -25.64
N ALA A 103 -5.37 11.18 -25.42
CA ALA A 103 -4.89 12.46 -24.93
C ALA A 103 -4.32 13.27 -26.11
N GLU A 104 -4.72 14.52 -26.22
CA GLU A 104 -4.23 15.43 -27.27
C GLU A 104 -2.79 15.89 -26.98
N SER A 105 -2.13 16.47 -27.97
CA SER A 105 -0.87 17.18 -27.74
C SER A 105 -1.11 18.41 -26.85
N GLY A 106 -0.16 18.75 -26.02
CA GLY A 106 -0.28 19.87 -25.07
C GLY A 106 -0.87 19.48 -23.70
N VAL A 107 -1.31 18.23 -23.52
CA VAL A 107 -1.79 17.73 -22.22
C VAL A 107 -0.61 17.28 -21.38
N THR A 108 -0.64 17.61 -20.07
CA THR A 108 0.40 17.20 -19.11
C THR A 108 0.24 15.73 -18.71
N VAL A 109 1.31 15.14 -18.17
CA VAL A 109 1.28 13.77 -17.65
C VAL A 109 0.31 13.68 -16.47
N SER A 110 0.31 14.65 -15.56
CA SER A 110 -0.60 14.65 -14.41
C SER A 110 -2.07 14.66 -14.83
N GLU A 111 -2.39 15.47 -15.83
CA GLU A 111 -3.76 15.55 -16.37
C GLU A 111 -4.15 14.23 -17.06
N THR A 112 -3.22 13.61 -17.79
CA THR A 112 -3.45 12.30 -18.41
C THR A 112 -3.74 11.24 -17.35
N VAL A 113 -2.97 11.22 -16.26
CA VAL A 113 -3.20 10.27 -15.14
C VAL A 113 -4.55 10.51 -14.47
N ARG A 114 -4.95 11.79 -14.24
CA ARG A 114 -6.27 12.08 -13.67
C ARG A 114 -7.40 11.58 -14.56
N ARG A 115 -7.31 11.80 -15.88
CA ARG A 115 -8.31 11.30 -16.84
C ARG A 115 -8.37 9.78 -16.88
N LEU A 116 -7.22 9.08 -16.78
CA LEU A 116 -7.18 7.61 -16.68
C LEU A 116 -7.87 7.12 -15.41
N LEU A 117 -7.65 7.78 -14.27
CA LEU A 117 -8.34 7.47 -13.01
C LEU A 117 -9.85 7.72 -13.13
N GLU A 118 -10.27 8.82 -13.72
CA GLU A 118 -11.70 9.14 -13.95
C GLU A 118 -12.37 8.10 -14.84
N VAL A 119 -11.78 7.78 -16.00
CA VAL A 119 -12.32 6.78 -16.94
C VAL A 119 -12.36 5.38 -16.31
N SER A 120 -11.43 5.06 -15.40
CA SER A 120 -11.46 3.80 -14.66
C SER A 120 -12.63 3.70 -13.67
N GLY A 121 -13.33 4.78 -13.39
CA GLY A 121 -14.45 4.80 -12.44
C GLY A 121 -14.07 4.45 -11.00
N THR A 122 -12.78 4.51 -10.67
CA THR A 122 -12.30 4.30 -9.30
C THR A 122 -12.48 5.57 -8.46
N ARG A 123 -12.55 5.42 -7.14
CA ARG A 123 -12.53 6.56 -6.21
C ARG A 123 -11.13 7.06 -5.88
N ILE A 124 -10.11 6.43 -6.45
CA ILE A 124 -8.71 6.78 -6.23
C ILE A 124 -8.45 8.13 -6.90
N GLN A 125 -7.89 9.05 -6.13
CA GLN A 125 -7.49 10.37 -6.62
C GLN A 125 -5.96 10.48 -6.59
N MET A 126 -5.39 11.18 -7.56
CA MET A 126 -3.98 11.53 -7.53
C MET A 126 -3.77 12.65 -6.51
N LEU A 127 -2.93 12.42 -5.50
CA LEU A 127 -2.71 13.35 -4.40
C LEU A 127 -1.85 14.55 -4.81
N SER A 128 -0.73 14.28 -5.47
CA SER A 128 0.21 15.30 -5.93
C SER A 128 1.05 14.75 -7.09
N PHE A 129 1.56 15.65 -7.91
CA PHE A 129 2.56 15.35 -8.93
C PHE A 129 3.82 16.14 -8.56
N PRO A 130 4.87 15.47 -8.07
CA PRO A 130 6.09 16.13 -7.65
C PRO A 130 6.99 16.49 -8.86
N GLY A 131 7.69 17.61 -8.75
CA GLY A 131 8.64 18.04 -9.77
C GLY A 131 7.98 18.65 -11.01
N GLU A 132 8.70 18.57 -12.13
CA GLU A 132 8.20 19.06 -13.43
C GLU A 132 7.10 18.12 -13.94
N ASP A 133 6.03 18.70 -14.45
CA ASP A 133 4.93 17.98 -15.10
C ASP A 133 5.08 18.06 -16.62
N PRO A 134 5.66 17.06 -17.27
CA PRO A 134 5.98 17.13 -18.69
C PRO A 134 4.71 17.23 -19.53
N VAL A 135 4.80 18.07 -20.56
CA VAL A 135 3.75 18.25 -21.55
C VAL A 135 3.97 17.31 -22.72
N SER A 136 2.97 16.57 -23.11
CA SER A 136 3.05 15.72 -24.30
C SER A 136 3.10 16.55 -25.57
N THR A 137 4.15 16.39 -26.36
CA THR A 137 4.33 17.09 -27.65
C THR A 137 3.53 16.47 -28.78
N ARG A 138 2.98 15.27 -28.59
CA ARG A 138 2.16 14.53 -29.56
C ARG A 138 0.95 13.93 -28.86
N GLY A 139 -0.14 13.74 -29.62
CA GLY A 139 -1.27 12.97 -29.14
C GLY A 139 -0.87 11.55 -28.75
N GLN A 140 -1.48 11.02 -27.71
CA GLN A 140 -1.22 9.69 -27.15
C GLN A 140 -2.52 8.93 -27.04
N ALA A 141 -2.47 7.62 -27.30
CA ALA A 141 -3.58 6.72 -27.06
C ALA A 141 -3.18 5.69 -26.02
N PHE A 142 -4.02 5.52 -25.02
CA PHE A 142 -3.88 4.53 -23.97
C PHE A 142 -5.00 3.51 -24.13
N PHE A 143 -4.61 2.25 -24.17
CA PHE A 143 -5.55 1.14 -24.28
C PHE A 143 -5.03 -0.06 -23.50
N GLY A 144 -5.83 -0.55 -22.58
CA GLY A 144 -5.47 -1.67 -21.73
C GLY A 144 -6.01 -1.52 -20.32
N ARG A 145 -5.36 -2.13 -19.35
CA ARG A 145 -5.74 -1.97 -17.94
C ARG A 145 -5.38 -0.58 -17.43
N ALA A 146 -6.24 -0.01 -16.60
CA ALA A 146 -6.03 1.34 -16.07
C ALA A 146 -4.65 1.47 -15.38
N ALA A 147 -4.25 0.48 -14.59
CA ALA A 147 -2.95 0.45 -13.92
C ALA A 147 -1.77 0.53 -14.91
N GLU A 148 -1.78 -0.29 -15.97
CA GLU A 148 -0.75 -0.31 -17.00
C GLU A 148 -0.66 1.02 -17.75
N CYS A 149 -1.82 1.60 -18.09
CA CYS A 149 -1.87 2.90 -18.76
C CYS A 149 -1.36 4.05 -17.87
N ILE A 150 -1.64 4.00 -16.58
CA ILE A 150 -1.12 5.00 -15.62
C ILE A 150 0.41 4.86 -15.49
N GLU A 151 0.93 3.66 -15.35
CA GLU A 151 2.38 3.43 -15.27
C GLU A 151 3.09 3.84 -16.57
N GLU A 152 2.48 3.57 -17.74
CA GLU A 152 3.00 4.04 -19.03
C GLU A 152 3.07 5.57 -19.09
N ALA A 153 1.99 6.26 -18.64
CA ALA A 153 1.97 7.72 -18.62
C ALA A 153 3.05 8.29 -17.70
N LEU A 154 3.18 7.75 -16.48
CA LEU A 154 4.18 8.16 -15.50
C LEU A 154 5.62 7.86 -15.94
N GLY A 155 5.85 6.76 -16.65
CA GLY A 155 7.17 6.43 -17.18
C GLY A 155 7.74 7.50 -18.11
N LYS A 156 6.88 8.25 -18.82
CA LYS A 156 7.28 9.38 -19.68
C LYS A 156 7.78 10.59 -18.86
N ALA A 157 7.33 10.72 -17.64
CA ALA A 157 7.79 11.73 -16.68
C ALA A 157 8.96 11.25 -15.80
N ARG A 158 9.53 10.09 -16.08
CA ARG A 158 10.50 9.44 -15.19
C ARG A 158 9.97 9.36 -13.75
N ALA A 159 8.70 9.08 -13.61
CA ALA A 159 8.03 8.92 -12.32
C ALA A 159 7.48 7.50 -12.18
N GLN A 160 7.25 7.12 -10.97
CA GLN A 160 6.56 5.90 -10.58
C GLN A 160 5.47 6.28 -9.57
N CYS A 161 4.68 5.35 -9.12
CA CYS A 161 3.63 5.65 -8.16
C CYS A 161 3.43 4.50 -7.18
N CYS A 162 2.68 4.77 -6.13
CA CYS A 162 2.17 3.75 -5.23
C CYS A 162 0.78 4.14 -4.76
N LEU A 163 0.02 3.15 -4.31
CA LEU A 163 -1.24 3.37 -3.64
C LEU A 163 -0.99 3.59 -2.16
N VAL A 164 -1.59 4.63 -1.64
CA VAL A 164 -1.67 4.89 -0.21
C VAL A 164 -3.14 4.97 0.19
N PRO A 165 -3.51 4.80 1.46
CA PRO A 165 -4.92 4.81 1.88
C PRO A 165 -5.70 6.05 1.42
N SER A 166 -5.00 7.20 1.26
CA SER A 166 -5.58 8.47 0.81
C SER A 166 -5.67 8.65 -0.71
N GLY A 167 -5.02 7.79 -1.52
CA GLY A 167 -5.04 7.89 -2.98
C GLY A 167 -3.78 7.39 -3.69
N LEU A 168 -3.56 7.88 -4.92
CA LEU A 168 -2.37 7.61 -5.72
C LEU A 168 -1.28 8.64 -5.40
N CYS A 169 -0.15 8.17 -4.89
CA CYS A 169 1.03 8.99 -4.67
C CYS A 169 2.01 8.81 -5.84
N VAL A 170 2.40 9.89 -6.48
CA VAL A 170 3.42 9.89 -7.55
C VAL A 170 4.78 10.17 -6.94
N VAL A 171 5.77 9.38 -7.33
CA VAL A 171 7.14 9.41 -6.81
C VAL A 171 8.10 9.62 -7.98
N PRO A 172 8.93 10.67 -7.99
CA PRO A 172 9.98 10.85 -8.99
C PRO A 172 10.97 9.68 -8.96
N LYS A 173 11.57 9.34 -10.09
CA LYS A 173 12.58 8.28 -10.16
C LYS A 173 13.85 8.65 -9.38
N GLU A 174 14.14 9.92 -9.30
CA GLU A 174 15.27 10.48 -8.53
C GLU A 174 15.04 10.46 -7.01
N GLY A 175 13.90 9.94 -6.56
CA GLY A 175 13.51 9.88 -5.15
C GLY A 175 12.75 11.11 -4.68
N LEU A 176 12.08 10.98 -3.54
CA LEU A 176 11.47 12.09 -2.82
C LEU A 176 12.49 12.65 -1.81
N PRO A 177 12.41 13.95 -1.49
CA PRO A 177 13.21 14.49 -0.41
C PRO A 177 13.07 13.66 0.86
N VAL A 178 14.15 13.55 1.63
CA VAL A 178 14.12 12.89 2.94
C VAL A 178 13.05 13.59 3.79
N SER A 179 12.03 12.83 4.13
CA SER A 179 10.90 13.29 4.95
C SER A 179 10.81 12.57 6.29
N MET A 180 11.72 11.61 6.52
CA MET A 180 11.71 10.76 7.70
C MET A 180 13.14 10.40 8.09
N VAL A 181 13.41 10.40 9.40
CA VAL A 181 14.67 9.91 9.96
C VAL A 181 14.35 8.72 10.85
N LEU A 182 14.99 7.60 10.60
CA LEU A 182 14.91 6.40 11.42
C LEU A 182 16.21 6.24 12.22
N THR A 183 16.07 6.00 13.50
CA THR A 183 17.16 5.79 14.44
C THR A 183 17.14 4.36 15.00
N GLU A 184 18.14 3.98 15.76
CA GLU A 184 18.19 2.67 16.41
C GLU A 184 16.95 2.39 17.30
N GLU A 185 16.35 3.44 17.88
CA GLU A 185 15.17 3.32 18.75
C GLU A 185 13.89 2.94 17.98
N ASP A 186 13.85 3.26 16.69
CA ASP A 186 12.71 2.94 15.81
C ASP A 186 12.78 1.49 15.28
N LEU A 187 13.92 0.84 15.42
CA LEU A 187 14.16 -0.48 14.88
C LEU A 187 13.93 -1.57 15.95
N THR A 188 13.34 -2.67 15.52
CA THR A 188 13.14 -3.86 16.37
C THR A 188 14.26 -4.90 16.20
N ASP A 189 15.13 -4.70 15.22
CA ASP A 189 16.23 -5.61 14.89
C ASP A 189 17.36 -4.86 14.17
N VAL A 190 18.52 -5.47 14.05
CA VAL A 190 19.68 -4.94 13.31
C VAL A 190 19.33 -4.82 11.81
N PRO A 191 19.66 -3.70 11.16
CA PRO A 191 19.56 -3.58 9.71
C PRO A 191 20.29 -4.71 8.99
N SER A 192 19.69 -5.22 7.92
CA SER A 192 20.29 -6.23 7.05
C SER A 192 20.22 -5.78 5.60
N PHE A 193 20.85 -6.52 4.68
CA PHE A 193 20.79 -6.23 3.26
C PHE A 193 20.23 -7.44 2.51
N ASN A 194 19.37 -7.17 1.51
CA ASN A 194 18.89 -8.21 0.62
C ASN A 194 19.94 -8.56 -0.46
N CYS A 195 19.64 -9.55 -1.30
CA CYS A 195 20.53 -9.96 -2.38
C CYS A 195 20.77 -8.88 -3.45
N GLY A 196 19.88 -7.88 -3.54
CA GLY A 196 20.01 -6.73 -4.43
C GLY A 196 20.84 -5.58 -3.86
N GLY A 197 21.26 -5.68 -2.60
CA GLY A 197 22.02 -4.63 -1.90
C GLY A 197 21.13 -3.58 -1.22
N ASP A 198 19.80 -3.71 -1.28
CA ASP A 198 18.91 -2.81 -0.57
C ASP A 198 18.90 -3.11 0.92
N MET A 199 18.80 -2.06 1.73
CA MET A 199 18.73 -2.19 3.17
C MET A 199 17.35 -2.67 3.61
N VAL A 200 17.30 -3.67 4.48
CA VAL A 200 16.08 -4.22 5.09
C VAL A 200 16.03 -3.82 6.55
N LEU A 201 14.99 -3.09 6.93
CA LEU A 201 14.74 -2.63 8.29
C LEU A 201 13.52 -3.33 8.88
N ARG A 202 13.56 -3.61 10.17
CA ARG A 202 12.41 -4.13 10.92
C ARG A 202 11.99 -3.13 11.98
N THR A 203 10.71 -2.75 11.94
CA THR A 203 10.15 -1.74 12.83
C THR A 203 8.81 -2.21 13.39
N GLY A 204 8.24 -1.44 14.32
CA GLY A 204 6.84 -1.57 14.72
C GLY A 204 5.89 -1.02 13.65
N PRO A 205 4.57 -1.27 13.82
CA PRO A 205 3.56 -0.68 12.95
C PRO A 205 3.51 0.84 13.15
N ALA A 206 3.64 1.57 12.05
CA ALA A 206 3.51 3.02 12.00
C ALA A 206 3.07 3.44 10.58
N GLY A 207 2.93 4.73 10.35
CA GLY A 207 2.52 5.30 9.05
C GLY A 207 3.60 5.23 7.97
N TRP A 208 4.23 4.07 7.80
CA TRP A 208 5.23 3.83 6.76
C TRP A 208 4.58 3.90 5.38
N THR A 209 5.00 4.82 4.55
CA THR A 209 4.44 5.03 3.22
C THR A 209 5.50 4.76 2.17
N LEU A 210 5.17 3.93 1.18
CA LEU A 210 6.02 3.69 0.02
C LEU A 210 6.38 5.00 -0.69
N GLY A 211 7.57 5.04 -1.26
CA GLY A 211 8.08 6.19 -2.00
C GLY A 211 8.58 7.35 -1.15
N LYS A 212 8.45 7.31 0.18
CA LYS A 212 9.04 8.34 1.05
C LYS A 212 10.56 8.19 1.11
N GLY A 213 11.25 9.33 1.00
CA GLY A 213 12.68 9.43 1.28
C GLY A 213 12.96 9.26 2.77
N VAL A 214 13.93 8.41 3.10
CA VAL A 214 14.29 8.04 4.47
C VAL A 214 15.79 8.22 4.68
N GLU A 215 16.15 8.78 5.84
CA GLU A 215 17.51 8.76 6.37
C GLU A 215 17.56 7.77 7.55
N VAL A 216 18.42 6.78 7.45
CA VAL A 216 18.61 5.74 8.48
C VAL A 216 19.91 6.01 9.22
N ARG A 217 19.84 6.18 10.53
CA ARG A 217 20.99 6.39 11.42
C ARG A 217 21.17 5.17 12.31
N TYR A 218 22.21 4.39 12.03
CA TYR A 218 22.50 3.17 12.78
C TYR A 218 24.01 2.93 12.91
N GLY A 219 24.49 2.58 14.13
CA GLY A 219 25.88 2.28 14.39
C GLY A 219 26.86 3.39 14.02
N GLY A 220 26.46 4.65 14.11
CA GLY A 220 27.26 5.80 13.71
C GLY A 220 27.32 6.04 12.19
N THR A 221 26.63 5.23 11.39
CA THR A 221 26.49 5.43 9.93
C THR A 221 25.18 6.10 9.59
N VAL A 222 25.16 6.81 8.45
CA VAL A 222 23.97 7.43 7.88
C VAL A 222 23.79 6.90 6.46
N SER A 223 22.64 6.31 6.20
CA SER A 223 22.24 5.84 4.87
C SER A 223 20.98 6.54 4.43
N ARG A 224 20.84 6.80 3.14
CA ARG A 224 19.65 7.44 2.56
C ARG A 224 19.09 6.58 1.44
N GLY A 225 17.78 6.66 1.28
CA GLY A 225 17.09 5.96 0.22
C GLY A 225 15.59 6.20 0.31
N LEU A 226 14.83 5.46 -0.48
CA LEU A 226 13.37 5.51 -0.46
C LEU A 226 12.79 4.15 -0.04
N ILE A 227 11.62 4.17 0.62
CA ILE A 227 10.89 2.95 0.96
C ILE A 227 10.31 2.37 -0.34
N SER A 228 10.89 1.28 -0.84
CA SER A 228 10.48 0.61 -2.08
C SER A 228 9.51 -0.55 -1.85
N GLU A 229 9.59 -1.18 -0.69
CA GLU A 229 8.71 -2.30 -0.31
C GLU A 229 8.37 -2.22 1.18
N ARG A 230 7.15 -2.62 1.52
CA ARG A 230 6.68 -2.76 2.89
C ARG A 230 6.01 -4.12 3.07
N MET A 231 6.51 -4.92 3.99
CA MET A 231 5.90 -6.18 4.41
C MET A 231 5.32 -6.03 5.81
N ILE A 232 4.03 -6.29 5.95
CA ILE A 232 3.31 -6.26 7.22
C ILE A 232 3.14 -7.70 7.72
N ASN A 233 3.47 -7.94 8.99
CA ASN A 233 3.18 -9.19 9.70
C ASN A 233 2.86 -8.86 11.16
N LEU A 234 1.59 -8.62 11.43
CA LEU A 234 1.08 -8.16 12.71
C LEU A 234 0.06 -9.15 13.24
N ASP A 235 0.26 -9.61 14.46
CA ASP A 235 -0.60 -10.55 15.16
C ASP A 235 -0.91 -10.01 16.57
N THR A 236 -2.16 -9.82 16.90
CA THR A 236 -2.59 -9.30 18.21
C THR A 236 -2.42 -10.28 19.37
N GLY A 237 -2.10 -11.55 19.08
CA GLY A 237 -1.71 -12.56 20.08
C GLY A 237 -0.20 -12.63 20.25
N ASP A 238 0.33 -13.85 20.36
CA ASP A 238 1.75 -14.11 20.64
C ASP A 238 2.64 -14.17 19.39
N GLY A 239 2.05 -13.96 18.23
CA GLY A 239 2.74 -14.00 16.94
C GLY A 239 3.60 -12.76 16.65
N PRO A 240 4.13 -12.67 15.43
CA PRO A 240 4.93 -11.51 15.00
C PRO A 240 4.16 -10.19 15.13
N TRP A 241 4.88 -9.14 15.52
CA TRP A 241 4.36 -7.77 15.56
C TRP A 241 5.40 -6.83 14.96
N ARG A 242 5.54 -6.89 13.64
CA ARG A 242 6.57 -6.14 12.92
C ARG A 242 6.15 -5.74 11.51
N VAL A 243 6.75 -4.66 11.06
CA VAL A 243 6.77 -4.21 9.67
C VAL A 243 8.21 -4.29 9.18
N GLU A 244 8.40 -4.86 8.01
CA GLU A 244 9.69 -4.94 7.33
C GLU A 244 9.65 -3.93 6.16
N LEU A 245 10.66 -3.06 6.10
CA LEU A 245 10.81 -2.03 5.08
C LEU A 245 12.04 -2.35 4.24
N VAL A 246 11.91 -2.30 2.94
CA VAL A 246 13.06 -2.33 2.02
C VAL A 246 13.35 -0.90 1.59
N ILE A 247 14.57 -0.46 1.86
CA ILE A 247 15.08 0.87 1.51
C ILE A 247 16.01 0.73 0.32
N GLN A 248 15.55 1.21 -0.82
CA GLN A 248 16.37 1.32 -2.01
C GLN A 248 17.32 2.50 -1.86
N SER A 249 18.62 2.24 -1.91
CA SER A 249 19.64 3.28 -1.78
C SER A 249 19.57 4.29 -2.93
N GLU A 250 19.84 5.56 -2.65
CA GLU A 250 20.17 6.54 -3.68
C GLU A 250 21.53 6.15 -4.26
N GLU A 251 21.63 5.95 -5.58
CA GLU A 251 22.90 5.75 -6.30
C GLU A 251 23.72 7.04 -6.36
#